data_7446704d88072a695d1ba608385905c2
#
_entry.id   7446704d88072a695d1ba608385905c2
#
_cell.length_a   1.000
_cell.length_b   1.000
_cell.length_c   1.000
_cell.angle_alpha   90.00
_cell.angle_beta   90.00
_cell.angle_gamma   90.00
#
_symmetry.space_group_name_H-M   'P 1'
#
loop_
_entity.id
_entity.type
_entity.pdbx_description
1 polymer ?
#
loop_
_entity_poly.entity_id
_entity_poly.type
_entity_poly.pdbx_seq_one_letter_code
_entity_poly.pdbx_strand_id
1 'polypeptide(L)'
;MNTIQYKKLNLESNQLILDMGCGEGRHSIGALLETPANVIGLDLSVQDLKIAKHRLNDFDLSDINTFCTFGVGNINDIPIQSASLDAVMCSEVLEHVDSPEESIHELVRVLKPGVVMALSVPRYLPELICWKLSKEYSQTPGGHVRIFRHRQLKDLAVNAGLEYQSFHWAHGLHSPYWGLKCMFWKTKETSYIVNLYHKLLVLDLMKKPLLTKIFEAILQPLIGKSLVMYFKKPI
;
A
#
# COMPACT_ATOMS: atom_id res chain seq x y z
N MET A 1 -3.75 3.48 9.53
CA MET A 1 -3.64 2.00 9.48
C MET A 1 -2.70 1.63 8.34
N ASN A 2 -1.55 1.03 8.66
CA ASN A 2 -0.50 0.76 7.69
C ASN A 2 -0.67 -0.64 7.09
N THR A 3 -0.57 -0.77 5.78
CA THR A 3 -0.56 -2.05 5.08
C THR A 3 0.81 -2.71 5.24
N ILE A 4 1.88 -1.92 5.10
CA ILE A 4 3.27 -2.37 5.19
C ILE A 4 3.73 -2.39 6.64
N GLN A 5 4.46 -3.43 7.04
CA GLN A 5 5.13 -3.54 8.33
C GLN A 5 6.56 -2.98 8.19
N TYR A 6 6.78 -1.72 8.58
CA TYR A 6 8.06 -1.04 8.40
C TYR A 6 9.25 -1.75 9.06
N LYS A 7 9.02 -2.46 10.18
CA LYS A 7 10.07 -3.26 10.84
C LYS A 7 10.74 -4.28 9.92
N LYS A 8 10.04 -4.74 8.88
CA LYS A 8 10.59 -5.69 7.90
C LYS A 8 11.47 -5.03 6.84
N LEU A 9 11.51 -3.72 6.78
CA LEU A 9 12.39 -2.97 5.87
C LEU A 9 13.81 -2.85 6.43
N ASN A 10 14.03 -3.16 7.72
CA ASN A 10 15.33 -3.12 8.42
C ASN A 10 16.05 -1.78 8.26
N LEU A 11 15.34 -0.70 8.53
CA LEU A 11 15.82 0.67 8.29
C LEU A 11 16.65 1.20 9.46
N GLU A 12 17.73 1.88 9.11
CA GLU A 12 18.61 2.59 10.03
C GLU A 12 18.44 4.12 9.88
N SER A 13 19.05 4.86 10.80
CA SER A 13 19.00 6.34 10.79
C SER A 13 19.62 6.90 9.50
N ASN A 14 19.01 7.98 8.97
CA ASN A 14 19.42 8.70 7.77
C ASN A 14 19.27 7.90 6.46
N GLN A 15 18.74 6.71 6.47
CA GLN A 15 18.40 5.98 5.24
C GLN A 15 17.24 6.66 4.49
N LEU A 16 17.11 6.37 3.21
CA LEU A 16 16.15 6.98 2.32
C LEU A 16 15.17 5.94 1.76
N ILE A 17 13.89 6.14 2.01
CA ILE A 17 12.79 5.29 1.52
C ILE A 17 12.04 6.00 0.39
N LEU A 18 11.67 5.26 -0.63
CA LEU A 18 10.66 5.66 -1.61
C LEU A 18 9.33 4.99 -1.28
N ASP A 19 8.26 5.78 -1.24
CA ASP A 19 6.87 5.34 -1.29
C ASP A 19 6.33 5.67 -2.70
N MET A 20 6.34 4.67 -3.59
CA MET A 20 5.91 4.84 -4.98
C MET A 20 4.42 4.58 -5.13
N GLY A 21 3.69 5.56 -5.67
CA GLY A 21 2.23 5.60 -5.65
C GLY A 21 1.71 5.96 -4.26
N CYS A 22 2.29 6.99 -3.66
CA CYS A 22 2.03 7.37 -2.27
C CYS A 22 0.61 7.90 -2.03
N GLY A 23 -0.11 8.31 -3.09
CA GLY A 23 -1.44 8.90 -3.02
C GLY A 23 -1.48 10.06 -2.02
N GLU A 24 -2.41 10.02 -1.09
CA GLU A 24 -2.59 11.02 -0.03
C GLU A 24 -1.59 10.87 1.15
N GLY A 25 -0.46 10.18 0.96
CA GLY A 25 0.69 10.13 1.86
C GLY A 25 0.59 9.19 3.05
N ARG A 26 -0.39 8.26 3.08
CA ARG A 26 -0.62 7.39 4.24
C ARG A 26 0.61 6.59 4.68
N HIS A 27 1.29 5.95 3.73
CA HIS A 27 2.47 5.14 4.03
C HIS A 27 3.72 6.00 4.22
N SER A 28 3.85 7.07 3.45
CA SER A 28 4.95 8.03 3.58
C SER A 28 4.98 8.65 4.98
N ILE A 29 3.84 9.19 5.45
CA ILE A 29 3.71 9.78 6.78
C ILE A 29 3.88 8.69 7.86
N GLY A 30 3.27 7.51 7.67
CA GLY A 30 3.45 6.40 8.60
C GLY A 30 4.91 5.96 8.73
N ALA A 31 5.66 5.90 7.64
CA ALA A 31 7.09 5.57 7.65
C ALA A 31 7.92 6.64 8.37
N LEU A 32 7.64 7.93 8.12
CA LEU A 32 8.29 9.04 8.83
C LEU A 32 8.11 8.94 10.35
N LEU A 33 6.89 8.60 10.82
CA LEU A 33 6.56 8.57 12.24
C LEU A 33 7.04 7.28 12.95
N GLU A 34 7.22 6.18 12.22
CA GLU A 34 7.50 4.86 12.80
C GLU A 34 8.94 4.35 12.51
N THR A 35 9.74 5.10 11.71
CA THR A 35 11.11 4.71 11.35
C THR A 35 12.07 5.89 11.47
N PRO A 36 13.38 5.64 11.65
CA PRO A 36 14.39 6.71 11.69
C PRO A 36 14.87 7.12 10.28
N ALA A 37 14.09 6.89 9.23
CA ALA A 37 14.50 7.10 7.84
C ALA A 37 13.81 8.33 7.22
N ASN A 38 14.46 8.90 6.23
CA ASN A 38 13.89 9.95 5.37
C ASN A 38 12.96 9.33 4.33
N VAL A 39 11.90 10.04 3.93
CA VAL A 39 10.88 9.51 3.05
C VAL A 39 10.66 10.41 1.84
N ILE A 40 10.64 9.81 0.65
CA ILE A 40 10.16 10.44 -0.59
C ILE A 40 8.87 9.73 -1.00
N GLY A 41 7.77 10.46 -1.09
CA GLY A 41 6.52 9.99 -1.69
C GLY A 41 6.41 10.47 -3.13
N LEU A 42 6.22 9.56 -4.08
CA LEU A 42 5.96 9.90 -5.48
C LEU A 42 4.59 9.36 -5.91
N ASP A 43 3.85 10.20 -6.64
CA ASP A 43 2.56 9.83 -7.23
C ASP A 43 2.33 10.59 -8.54
N LEU A 44 1.47 10.07 -9.42
CA LEU A 44 1.03 10.77 -10.63
C LEU A 44 -0.01 11.85 -10.34
N SER A 45 -0.81 11.67 -9.27
CA SER A 45 -1.90 12.55 -8.90
C SER A 45 -1.41 13.78 -8.14
N VAL A 46 -1.32 14.92 -8.83
CA VAL A 46 -1.02 16.21 -8.19
C VAL A 46 -2.03 16.55 -7.09
N GLN A 47 -3.29 16.12 -7.25
CA GLN A 47 -4.33 16.37 -6.26
C GLN A 47 -4.06 15.60 -4.96
N ASP A 48 -3.72 14.32 -5.05
CA ASP A 48 -3.41 13.50 -3.89
C ASP A 48 -2.14 13.96 -3.18
N LEU A 49 -1.13 14.39 -3.95
CA LEU A 49 0.10 14.99 -3.40
C LEU A 49 -0.15 16.29 -2.62
N LYS A 50 -1.13 17.11 -3.05
CA LYS A 50 -1.54 18.30 -2.27
C LYS A 50 -2.18 17.89 -0.94
N ILE A 51 -3.02 16.85 -0.95
CA ILE A 51 -3.63 16.32 0.26
C ILE A 51 -2.55 15.71 1.17
N ALA A 52 -1.59 14.94 0.60
CA ALA A 52 -0.47 14.38 1.36
C ALA A 52 0.36 15.45 2.07
N LYS A 53 0.70 16.53 1.37
CA LYS A 53 1.42 17.68 1.95
C LYS A 53 0.61 18.36 3.06
N HIS A 54 -0.70 18.54 2.87
CA HIS A 54 -1.56 19.12 3.89
C HIS A 54 -1.62 18.23 5.14
N ARG A 55 -1.83 16.92 4.96
CA ARG A 55 -1.86 15.95 6.06
C ARG A 55 -0.56 15.87 6.83
N LEU A 56 0.58 16.01 6.16
CA LEU A 56 1.89 16.02 6.83
C LEU A 56 1.99 17.18 7.83
N ASN A 57 1.40 18.35 7.49
CA ASN A 57 1.41 19.51 8.37
C ASN A 57 0.51 19.35 9.61
N ASP A 58 -0.37 18.35 9.67
CA ASP A 58 -1.21 18.06 10.83
C ASP A 58 -0.42 17.37 11.97
N PHE A 59 0.83 16.96 11.72
CA PHE A 59 1.69 16.30 12.69
C PHE A 59 2.73 17.29 13.26
N ASP A 60 2.94 17.23 14.57
CA ASP A 60 4.08 17.88 15.19
C ASP A 60 5.34 17.06 14.92
N LEU A 61 6.24 17.63 14.14
CA LEU A 61 7.49 17.01 13.70
C LEU A 61 8.73 17.60 14.42
N SER A 62 8.53 18.40 15.47
CA SER A 62 9.61 19.12 16.17
C SER A 62 10.70 18.18 16.72
N ASP A 63 10.35 16.97 17.14
CA ASP A 63 11.26 15.96 17.68
C ASP A 63 11.76 14.96 16.62
N ILE A 64 11.38 15.15 15.34
CA ILE A 64 11.74 14.25 14.24
C ILE A 64 12.91 14.83 13.45
N ASN A 65 14.05 14.14 13.46
CA ASN A 65 15.26 14.55 12.74
C ASN A 65 15.30 14.09 11.27
N THR A 66 14.23 13.49 10.77
CA THR A 66 14.09 13.00 9.40
C THR A 66 13.06 13.86 8.64
N PHE A 67 13.07 13.78 7.32
CA PHE A 67 12.12 14.51 6.49
C PHE A 67 11.21 13.58 5.69
N CYS A 68 10.04 14.10 5.32
CA CYS A 68 9.16 13.53 4.31
C CYS A 68 8.89 14.58 3.24
N THR A 69 9.06 14.21 1.98
CA THR A 69 8.76 15.10 0.85
C THR A 69 7.91 14.38 -0.20
N PHE A 70 7.15 15.16 -0.97
CA PHE A 70 6.24 14.63 -1.97
C PHE A 70 6.50 15.28 -3.34
N GLY A 71 6.53 14.46 -4.40
CA GLY A 71 6.77 14.89 -5.76
C GLY A 71 5.97 14.09 -6.79
N VAL A 72 5.84 14.65 -8.00
CA VAL A 72 5.23 13.94 -9.11
C VAL A 72 6.25 12.95 -9.68
N GLY A 73 5.83 11.69 -9.90
CA GLY A 73 6.68 10.67 -10.49
C GLY A 73 5.84 9.54 -11.11
N ASN A 74 6.35 9.02 -12.22
CA ASN A 74 5.79 7.84 -12.89
C ASN A 74 6.58 6.60 -12.46
N ILE A 75 5.86 5.52 -12.10
CA ILE A 75 6.49 4.26 -11.69
C ILE A 75 7.32 3.61 -12.81
N ASN A 76 7.01 3.89 -14.08
CA ASN A 76 7.75 3.37 -15.23
C ASN A 76 8.95 4.24 -15.63
N ASP A 77 9.12 5.41 -15.01
CA ASP A 77 10.27 6.32 -15.22
C ASP A 77 10.47 7.12 -13.92
N ILE A 78 11.07 6.47 -12.94
CA ILE A 78 11.27 7.05 -11.60
C ILE A 78 12.42 8.05 -11.64
N PRO A 79 12.19 9.35 -11.33
CA PRO A 79 13.21 10.41 -11.44
C PRO A 79 14.22 10.36 -10.28
N ILE A 80 14.73 9.17 -10.00
CA ILE A 80 15.70 8.87 -8.94
C ILE A 80 16.84 8.05 -9.53
N GLN A 81 18.07 8.33 -9.08
CA GLN A 81 19.27 7.64 -9.51
C GLN A 81 19.21 6.14 -9.19
N SER A 82 19.79 5.31 -10.06
CA SER A 82 19.91 3.87 -9.82
C SER A 82 20.69 3.58 -8.53
N ALA A 83 20.28 2.54 -7.81
CA ALA A 83 20.93 2.04 -6.60
C ALA A 83 21.20 3.14 -5.55
N SER A 84 20.20 4.02 -5.32
CA SER A 84 20.33 5.14 -4.37
C SER A 84 19.41 5.04 -3.17
N LEU A 85 18.39 4.17 -3.20
CA LEU A 85 17.39 4.04 -2.13
C LEU A 85 17.69 2.85 -1.21
N ASP A 86 17.48 3.04 0.08
CA ASP A 86 17.69 2.03 1.13
C ASP A 86 16.45 1.16 1.36
N ALA A 87 15.28 1.58 0.91
CA ALA A 87 14.09 0.75 0.78
C ALA A 87 13.13 1.35 -0.25
N VAL A 88 12.26 0.50 -0.79
CA VAL A 88 11.15 0.91 -1.65
C VAL A 88 9.86 0.27 -1.14
N MET A 89 8.82 1.07 -1.04
CA MET A 89 7.44 0.64 -0.83
C MET A 89 6.63 0.96 -2.08
N CYS A 90 5.81 0.00 -2.52
CA CYS A 90 4.83 0.21 -3.59
C CYS A 90 3.55 -0.53 -3.18
N SER A 91 2.55 0.23 -2.74
CA SER A 91 1.37 -0.31 -2.07
C SER A 91 0.09 0.01 -2.83
N GLU A 92 -0.60 -1.03 -3.33
CA GLU A 92 -1.86 -0.89 -4.08
C GLU A 92 -1.69 -0.01 -5.34
N VAL A 93 -0.66 -0.31 -6.15
CA VAL A 93 -0.32 0.43 -7.39
C VAL A 93 -0.25 -0.50 -8.60
N LEU A 94 0.38 -1.68 -8.46
CA LEU A 94 0.66 -2.56 -9.58
C LEU A 94 -0.58 -3.10 -10.29
N GLU A 95 -1.71 -3.13 -9.60
CA GLU A 95 -3.01 -3.48 -10.16
C GLU A 95 -3.60 -2.43 -11.09
N HIS A 96 -3.07 -1.19 -11.06
CA HIS A 96 -3.53 -0.06 -11.87
C HIS A 96 -2.66 0.19 -13.12
N VAL A 97 -1.41 -0.30 -13.14
CA VAL A 97 -0.47 -0.01 -14.23
C VAL A 97 -0.63 -0.99 -15.40
N ASP A 98 -0.36 -0.55 -16.62
CA ASP A 98 -0.47 -1.41 -17.81
C ASP A 98 0.64 -2.46 -17.88
N SER A 99 1.88 -2.08 -17.56
CA SER A 99 3.10 -2.90 -17.63
C SER A 99 3.74 -3.08 -16.23
N PRO A 100 3.21 -3.98 -15.38
CA PRO A 100 3.77 -4.17 -14.02
C PRO A 100 5.19 -4.75 -14.03
N GLU A 101 5.58 -5.45 -15.12
CA GLU A 101 6.94 -5.93 -15.34
C GLU A 101 7.93 -4.76 -15.42
N GLU A 102 7.67 -3.78 -16.26
CA GLU A 102 8.50 -2.57 -16.42
C GLU A 102 8.53 -1.78 -15.11
N SER A 103 7.37 -1.64 -14.47
CA SER A 103 7.26 -0.95 -13.17
C SER A 103 8.15 -1.59 -12.11
N ILE A 104 8.17 -2.92 -12.00
CA ILE A 104 9.02 -3.60 -11.02
C ILE A 104 10.50 -3.44 -11.38
N HIS A 105 10.86 -3.49 -12.65
CA HIS A 105 12.25 -3.25 -13.07
C HIS A 105 12.73 -1.84 -12.67
N GLU A 106 11.90 -0.81 -12.80
CA GLU A 106 12.22 0.54 -12.35
C GLU A 106 12.36 0.63 -10.82
N LEU A 107 11.46 -0.02 -10.06
CA LEU A 107 11.60 -0.11 -8.60
C LEU A 107 12.90 -0.83 -8.20
N VAL A 108 13.28 -1.91 -8.89
CA VAL A 108 14.53 -2.63 -8.67
C VAL A 108 15.74 -1.77 -9.06
N ARG A 109 15.64 -0.99 -10.13
CA ARG A 109 16.74 -0.11 -10.59
C ARG A 109 17.14 0.88 -9.50
N VAL A 110 16.19 1.56 -8.88
CA VAL A 110 16.47 2.60 -7.86
C VAL A 110 16.90 2.03 -6.51
N LEU A 111 16.55 0.77 -6.23
CA LEU A 111 16.87 0.08 -4.97
C LEU A 111 18.34 -0.30 -4.91
N LYS A 112 19.03 -0.05 -3.80
CA LYS A 112 20.42 -0.51 -3.55
C LYS A 112 20.48 -2.04 -3.47
N PRO A 113 21.62 -2.67 -3.81
CA PRO A 113 21.86 -4.08 -3.48
C PRO A 113 21.78 -4.35 -1.98
N GLY A 114 21.31 -5.53 -1.58
CA GLY A 114 21.26 -5.97 -0.19
C GLY A 114 20.09 -5.44 0.64
N VAL A 115 19.24 -4.55 0.10
CA VAL A 115 18.13 -3.93 0.86
C VAL A 115 16.76 -4.45 0.45
N VAL A 116 15.71 -4.06 1.18
CA VAL A 116 14.37 -4.65 1.10
C VAL A 116 13.40 -3.76 0.32
N MET A 117 12.58 -4.40 -0.51
CA MET A 117 11.41 -3.85 -1.17
C MET A 117 10.13 -4.46 -0.60
N ALA A 118 9.11 -3.64 -0.34
CA ALA A 118 7.76 -4.08 0.02
C ALA A 118 6.78 -3.78 -1.11
N LEU A 119 6.06 -4.80 -1.57
CA LEU A 119 4.99 -4.68 -2.56
C LEU A 119 3.66 -5.09 -1.95
N SER A 120 2.59 -4.34 -2.18
CA SER A 120 1.25 -4.82 -1.85
C SER A 120 0.28 -4.64 -3.00
N VAL A 121 -0.67 -5.57 -3.08
CA VAL A 121 -1.77 -5.57 -4.04
C VAL A 121 -3.04 -6.08 -3.35
N PRO A 122 -4.24 -5.82 -3.88
CA PRO A 122 -5.46 -6.45 -3.40
C PRO A 122 -5.34 -7.98 -3.44
N ARG A 123 -5.79 -8.64 -2.35
CA ARG A 123 -5.81 -10.09 -2.29
C ARG A 123 -6.82 -10.66 -3.29
N TYR A 124 -6.41 -11.69 -4.02
CA TYR A 124 -7.14 -12.27 -5.15
C TYR A 124 -8.61 -12.58 -4.86
N LEU A 125 -8.90 -13.36 -3.80
CA LEU A 125 -10.27 -13.83 -3.54
C LEU A 125 -11.22 -12.72 -3.10
N PRO A 126 -10.90 -11.86 -2.11
CA PRO A 126 -11.75 -10.72 -1.76
C PRO A 126 -12.01 -9.79 -2.94
N GLU A 127 -10.99 -9.51 -3.76
CA GLU A 127 -11.13 -8.63 -4.93
C GLU A 127 -12.00 -9.27 -6.01
N LEU A 128 -11.82 -10.56 -6.30
CA LEU A 128 -12.65 -11.30 -7.24
C LEU A 128 -14.13 -11.30 -6.81
N ILE A 129 -14.40 -11.41 -5.50
CA ILE A 129 -15.78 -11.32 -4.97
C ILE A 129 -16.35 -9.93 -5.26
N CYS A 130 -15.61 -8.86 -4.99
CA CYS A 130 -16.04 -7.49 -5.29
C CYS A 130 -16.34 -7.31 -6.79
N TRP A 131 -15.50 -7.82 -7.69
CA TRP A 131 -15.71 -7.76 -9.14
C TRP A 131 -16.97 -8.52 -9.58
N LYS A 132 -17.26 -9.67 -8.95
CA LYS A 132 -18.50 -10.45 -9.23
C LYS A 132 -19.75 -9.78 -8.67
N LEU A 133 -19.65 -9.07 -7.55
CA LEU A 133 -20.79 -8.40 -6.92
C LEU A 133 -21.16 -7.10 -7.62
N SER A 134 -20.20 -6.38 -8.21
CA SER A 134 -20.46 -5.10 -8.88
C SER A 134 -19.61 -4.96 -10.14
N LYS A 135 -20.29 -4.91 -11.29
CA LYS A 135 -19.65 -4.55 -12.56
C LYS A 135 -19.18 -3.10 -12.58
N GLU A 136 -19.95 -2.21 -11.96
CA GLU A 136 -19.62 -0.80 -11.85
C GLU A 136 -18.32 -0.59 -11.06
N TYR A 137 -18.09 -1.40 -10.02
CA TYR A 137 -16.81 -1.39 -9.28
C TYR A 137 -15.64 -1.82 -10.18
N SER A 138 -15.77 -2.95 -10.88
CA SER A 138 -14.70 -3.48 -11.73
C SER A 138 -14.43 -2.62 -12.98
N GLN A 139 -15.36 -1.75 -13.36
CA GLN A 139 -15.28 -0.86 -14.53
C GLN A 139 -15.08 0.61 -14.12
N THR A 140 -14.79 0.89 -12.86
CA THR A 140 -14.53 2.26 -12.41
C THR A 140 -13.31 2.82 -13.14
N PRO A 141 -13.39 4.01 -13.78
CA PRO A 141 -12.22 4.64 -14.38
C PRO A 141 -11.09 4.83 -13.36
N GLY A 142 -9.86 4.45 -13.73
CA GLY A 142 -8.72 4.45 -12.81
C GLY A 142 -8.76 3.34 -11.74
N GLY A 143 -9.74 2.42 -11.82
CA GLY A 143 -9.82 1.25 -10.94
C GLY A 143 -8.80 0.16 -11.29
N HIS A 144 -8.96 -1.01 -10.65
CA HIS A 144 -8.05 -2.13 -10.88
C HIS A 144 -8.24 -2.72 -12.27
N VAL A 145 -7.17 -2.78 -13.06
CA VAL A 145 -7.18 -3.39 -14.40
C VAL A 145 -6.86 -4.89 -14.34
N ARG A 146 -6.36 -5.36 -13.18
CA ARG A 146 -6.04 -6.78 -12.93
C ARG A 146 -6.18 -7.16 -11.45
N ILE A 147 -6.24 -8.47 -11.21
CA ILE A 147 -6.18 -9.05 -9.87
C ILE A 147 -5.00 -10.02 -9.84
N PHE A 148 -4.03 -9.76 -8.98
CA PHE A 148 -2.85 -10.61 -8.81
C PHE A 148 -3.15 -11.84 -7.95
N ARG A 149 -2.73 -13.02 -8.42
CA ARG A 149 -2.56 -14.17 -7.54
C ARG A 149 -1.23 -14.06 -6.79
N HIS A 150 -1.16 -14.66 -5.60
CA HIS A 150 0.06 -14.69 -4.78
C HIS A 150 1.30 -15.10 -5.61
N ARG A 151 1.18 -16.19 -6.37
CA ARG A 151 2.30 -16.70 -7.18
C ARG A 151 2.69 -15.71 -8.29
N GLN A 152 1.72 -15.08 -8.95
CA GLN A 152 1.99 -14.12 -10.04
C GLN A 152 2.81 -12.93 -9.54
N LEU A 153 2.43 -12.31 -8.40
CA LEU A 153 3.20 -11.19 -7.84
C LEU A 153 4.60 -11.64 -7.42
N LYS A 154 4.71 -12.84 -6.80
CA LYS A 154 6.00 -13.40 -6.41
C LYS A 154 6.90 -13.63 -7.62
N ASP A 155 6.39 -14.34 -8.65
CA ASP A 155 7.16 -14.69 -9.84
C ASP A 155 7.60 -13.41 -10.60
N LEU A 156 6.73 -12.40 -10.66
CA LEU A 156 7.02 -11.10 -11.27
C LEU A 156 8.24 -10.42 -10.62
N ALA A 157 8.28 -10.36 -9.29
CA ALA A 157 9.38 -9.75 -8.55
C ALA A 157 10.68 -10.60 -8.62
N VAL A 158 10.55 -11.92 -8.56
CA VAL A 158 11.70 -12.84 -8.67
C VAL A 158 12.31 -12.78 -10.07
N ASN A 159 11.50 -12.71 -11.12
CA ASN A 159 11.98 -12.57 -12.50
C ASN A 159 12.69 -11.23 -12.75
N ALA A 160 12.36 -10.19 -11.97
CA ALA A 160 13.08 -8.93 -11.96
C ALA A 160 14.40 -8.95 -11.14
N GLY A 161 14.80 -10.12 -10.62
CA GLY A 161 16.06 -10.32 -9.90
C GLY A 161 15.98 -10.15 -8.38
N LEU A 162 14.78 -10.15 -7.78
CA LEU A 162 14.61 -10.03 -6.35
C LEU A 162 14.50 -11.42 -5.67
N GLU A 163 14.98 -11.52 -4.45
CA GLU A 163 14.83 -12.69 -3.59
C GLU A 163 13.61 -12.54 -2.69
N TYR A 164 12.67 -13.47 -2.78
CA TYR A 164 11.50 -13.51 -1.92
C TYR A 164 11.89 -13.78 -0.46
N GLN A 165 11.38 -12.97 0.48
CA GLN A 165 11.65 -13.08 1.91
C GLN A 165 10.44 -13.60 2.69
N SER A 166 9.34 -12.90 2.62
CA SER A 166 8.14 -13.20 3.38
C SER A 166 6.89 -12.51 2.84
N PHE A 167 5.73 -12.89 3.36
CA PHE A 167 4.49 -12.17 3.12
C PHE A 167 3.63 -12.09 4.38
N HIS A 168 2.59 -11.27 4.33
CA HIS A 168 1.46 -11.29 5.25
C HIS A 168 0.21 -10.76 4.56
N TRP A 169 -0.93 -11.04 5.16
CA TRP A 169 -2.20 -10.46 4.79
C TRP A 169 -2.47 -9.24 5.65
N ALA A 170 -3.22 -8.27 5.14
CA ALA A 170 -3.60 -7.07 5.88
C ALA A 170 -5.09 -6.73 5.68
N HIS A 171 -5.63 -6.01 6.65
CA HIS A 171 -6.98 -5.41 6.57
C HIS A 171 -8.13 -6.43 6.50
N GLY A 172 -8.17 -7.38 7.45
CA GLY A 172 -9.22 -8.40 7.53
C GLY A 172 -10.62 -7.81 7.69
N LEU A 173 -10.77 -6.79 8.53
CA LEU A 173 -12.04 -6.07 8.73
C LEU A 173 -12.50 -5.27 7.51
N HIS A 174 -11.61 -4.95 6.57
CA HIS A 174 -11.98 -4.17 5.38
C HIS A 174 -12.63 -5.01 4.29
N SER A 175 -12.34 -6.31 4.20
CA SER A 175 -12.94 -7.17 3.16
C SER A 175 -14.46 -7.27 3.23
N PRO A 176 -15.10 -7.49 4.40
CA PRO A 176 -16.56 -7.46 4.50
C PRO A 176 -17.15 -6.08 4.16
N TYR A 177 -16.48 -5.00 4.55
CA TYR A 177 -16.90 -3.64 4.18
C TYR A 177 -16.97 -3.43 2.67
N TRP A 178 -15.90 -3.81 1.95
CA TRP A 178 -15.86 -3.69 0.51
C TRP A 178 -16.86 -4.63 -0.18
N GLY A 179 -17.05 -5.85 0.33
CA GLY A 179 -18.11 -6.75 -0.12
C GLY A 179 -19.50 -6.11 -0.01
N LEU A 180 -19.81 -5.50 1.14
CA LEU A 180 -21.07 -4.75 1.33
C LEU A 180 -21.17 -3.54 0.40
N LYS A 181 -20.12 -2.75 0.24
CA LYS A 181 -20.12 -1.63 -0.72
C LYS A 181 -20.39 -2.10 -2.15
N CYS A 182 -19.79 -3.20 -2.58
CA CYS A 182 -20.02 -3.76 -3.91
C CYS A 182 -21.44 -4.30 -4.06
N MET A 183 -21.98 -4.97 -3.04
CA MET A 183 -23.36 -5.48 -3.03
C MET A 183 -24.39 -4.35 -3.12
N PHE A 184 -24.14 -3.24 -2.44
CA PHE A 184 -25.03 -2.06 -2.42
C PHE A 184 -24.46 -0.90 -3.26
N TRP A 185 -23.72 -1.18 -4.36
CA TRP A 185 -22.96 -0.16 -5.09
C TRP A 185 -23.78 1.08 -5.48
N LYS A 186 -25.01 0.90 -5.95
CA LYS A 186 -25.90 2.00 -6.34
C LYS A 186 -26.41 2.85 -5.15
N THR A 187 -26.47 2.26 -3.98
CA THR A 187 -26.98 2.90 -2.75
C THR A 187 -25.92 2.96 -1.64
N LYS A 188 -24.64 2.73 -1.97
CA LYS A 188 -23.56 2.58 -0.98
C LYS A 188 -23.43 3.76 -0.01
N GLU A 189 -23.72 4.99 -0.46
CA GLU A 189 -23.64 6.20 0.37
C GLU A 189 -24.84 6.35 1.31
N THR A 190 -26.01 5.77 0.96
CA THR A 190 -27.25 5.86 1.75
C THR A 190 -27.58 4.58 2.50
N SER A 191 -26.91 3.47 2.20
CA SER A 191 -27.16 2.17 2.84
C SER A 191 -26.82 2.19 4.32
N TYR A 192 -27.81 1.92 5.17
CA TYR A 192 -27.64 1.87 6.62
C TYR A 192 -26.56 0.85 7.05
N ILE A 193 -26.55 -0.35 6.43
CA ILE A 193 -25.58 -1.42 6.75
C ILE A 193 -24.16 -1.00 6.40
N VAL A 194 -23.94 -0.41 5.21
CA VAL A 194 -22.64 0.08 4.78
C VAL A 194 -22.12 1.17 5.72
N ASN A 195 -23.01 2.13 6.05
CA ASN A 195 -22.67 3.24 6.95
C ASN A 195 -22.40 2.76 8.39
N LEU A 196 -23.17 1.77 8.89
CA LEU A 196 -22.92 1.17 10.21
C LEU A 196 -21.57 0.47 10.26
N TYR A 197 -21.24 -0.31 9.22
CA TYR A 197 -19.94 -0.97 9.14
C TYR A 197 -18.79 0.03 9.00
N HIS A 198 -18.98 1.09 8.22
CA HIS A 198 -18.00 2.18 8.12
C HIS A 198 -17.71 2.82 9.48
N LYS A 199 -18.75 3.08 10.31
CA LYS A 199 -18.57 3.57 11.68
C LYS A 199 -17.75 2.61 12.55
N LEU A 200 -17.89 1.29 12.37
CA LEU A 200 -17.05 0.30 13.04
C LEU A 200 -15.59 0.43 12.64
N LEU A 201 -15.29 0.60 11.34
CA LEU A 201 -13.92 0.79 10.86
C LEU A 201 -13.31 2.10 11.37
N VAL A 202 -14.09 3.18 11.42
CA VAL A 202 -13.65 4.45 12.00
C VAL A 202 -13.38 4.29 13.51
N LEU A 203 -14.24 3.58 14.24
CA LEU A 203 -14.00 3.27 15.66
C LEU A 203 -12.70 2.48 15.85
N ASP A 204 -12.46 1.47 15.00
CA ASP A 204 -11.21 0.69 15.04
C ASP A 204 -10.00 1.58 14.78
N LEU A 205 -10.06 2.43 13.76
CA LEU A 205 -8.97 3.34 13.44
C LEU A 205 -8.62 4.30 14.57
N MET A 206 -9.65 4.90 15.20
CA MET A 206 -9.49 5.96 16.21
C MET A 206 -9.17 5.42 17.61
N LYS A 207 -9.81 4.33 18.01
CA LYS A 207 -9.75 3.81 19.39
C LYS A 207 -9.00 2.48 19.54
N LYS A 208 -8.85 1.74 18.44
CA LYS A 208 -8.20 0.40 18.41
C LYS A 208 -8.68 -0.51 19.56
N PRO A 209 -9.99 -0.73 19.74
CA PRO A 209 -10.51 -1.54 20.83
C PRO A 209 -9.95 -2.97 20.78
N LEU A 210 -9.81 -3.62 21.93
CA LEU A 210 -9.28 -4.99 22.00
C LEU A 210 -10.09 -5.97 21.13
N LEU A 211 -11.40 -5.78 21.11
CA LEU A 211 -12.31 -6.63 20.34
C LEU A 211 -12.03 -6.58 18.83
N THR A 212 -11.87 -5.37 18.26
CA THR A 212 -11.55 -5.22 16.83
C THR A 212 -10.15 -5.74 16.50
N LYS A 213 -9.18 -5.62 17.41
CA LYS A 213 -7.85 -6.23 17.24
C LYS A 213 -7.92 -7.77 17.17
N ILE A 214 -8.75 -8.40 18.03
CA ILE A 214 -8.96 -9.84 18.02
C ILE A 214 -9.63 -10.26 16.70
N PHE A 215 -10.68 -9.57 16.27
CA PHE A 215 -11.34 -9.87 15.00
C PHE A 215 -10.41 -9.65 13.82
N GLU A 216 -9.64 -8.58 13.80
CA GLU A 216 -8.63 -8.34 12.75
C GLU A 216 -7.62 -9.49 12.69
N ALA A 217 -7.08 -9.93 13.83
CA ALA A 217 -6.11 -11.03 13.89
C ALA A 217 -6.69 -12.36 13.37
N ILE A 218 -7.98 -12.65 13.62
CA ILE A 218 -8.65 -13.85 13.12
C ILE A 218 -9.00 -13.71 11.63
N LEU A 219 -9.51 -12.57 11.21
CA LEU A 219 -9.99 -12.36 9.84
C LEU A 219 -8.86 -12.13 8.85
N GLN A 220 -7.73 -11.58 9.29
CA GLN A 220 -6.59 -11.26 8.44
C GLN A 220 -6.08 -12.46 7.64
N PRO A 221 -5.78 -13.63 8.22
CA PRO A 221 -5.36 -14.80 7.45
C PRO A 221 -6.47 -15.35 6.56
N LEU A 222 -7.74 -15.24 6.95
CA LEU A 222 -8.88 -15.80 6.25
C LEU A 222 -9.29 -14.94 5.05
N ILE A 223 -9.53 -13.65 5.28
CA ILE A 223 -10.11 -12.70 4.32
C ILE A 223 -9.39 -11.36 4.26
N GLY A 224 -8.14 -11.26 4.72
CA GLY A 224 -7.37 -10.00 4.60
C GLY A 224 -7.48 -9.40 3.21
N LYS A 225 -7.73 -8.08 3.12
CA LYS A 225 -8.00 -7.40 1.85
C LYS A 225 -6.75 -7.29 0.98
N SER A 226 -5.59 -7.07 1.60
CA SER A 226 -4.32 -6.84 0.90
C SER A 226 -3.34 -7.99 1.11
N LEU A 227 -2.63 -8.33 0.05
CA LEU A 227 -1.46 -9.18 0.06
C LEU A 227 -0.22 -8.29 0.09
N VAL A 228 0.63 -8.48 1.09
CA VAL A 228 1.90 -7.76 1.23
C VAL A 228 3.05 -8.74 1.12
N MET A 229 4.02 -8.46 0.25
CA MET A 229 5.22 -9.27 0.08
C MET A 229 6.47 -8.42 0.30
N TYR A 230 7.49 -9.06 0.84
CA TYR A 230 8.81 -8.48 1.06
C TYR A 230 9.84 -9.25 0.23
N PHE A 231 10.68 -8.48 -0.43
CA PHE A 231 11.75 -9.01 -1.30
C PHE A 231 13.05 -8.31 -0.95
N LYS A 232 14.16 -9.01 -1.16
CA LYS A 232 15.50 -8.44 -1.02
C LYS A 232 16.18 -8.38 -2.38
N LYS A 233 16.86 -7.27 -2.70
CA LYS A 233 17.72 -7.21 -3.87
C LYS A 233 19.05 -7.90 -3.52
N PRO A 234 19.51 -8.87 -4.30
CA PRO A 234 20.82 -9.49 -4.09
C PRO A 234 21.96 -8.46 -4.07
N ILE A 235 23.10 -8.85 -3.47
CA ILE A 235 24.33 -8.03 -3.43
C ILE A 235 25.08 -8.18 -4.76
#